data_b5786af0a8013ca4734ac618ef11b4fc
#
_entry.id   b5786af0a8013ca4734ac618ef11b4fc
#
_cell.length_a   1.000
_cell.length_b   1.000
_cell.length_c   1.000
_cell.angle_alpha   90.00
_cell.angle_beta   90.00
_cell.angle_gamma   90.00
#
_symmetry.space_group_name_H-M   'P 1'
#
loop_
_entity.id
_entity.type
_entity.pdbx_description
1 polymer ?
#
loop_
_entity_poly.entity_id
_entity_poly.type
_entity_poly.pdbx_seq_one_letter_code
_entity_poly.pdbx_strand_id
1 'polypeptide(L)'
;LVGNPSARVVYVIEGLLKADISHCLTGRTFAAIAGANNTSPLDAMFALLAQSGTEEIIEAHDMDKYNNKMTMAGASKIYLMAQKHGMNCRRLTWNPNYKGFDDWQLALRQGSQRQKEIEKLSFKEQYLRGLCKLAHIEDCVEQWQHRAEQDIGLTEYLGLTGEEHKTFLCGGRDALAALLEPQRRKQRFVLYQLQLDEENAIPFAFKDITALKAAGYEQPPAAMYYVAGSGEIYCPAEESDDTLLKRLFADCRERLPEGCRGRPMAVSDVVELNHGAKRAYYYVSGQDQFRQVKFSPMLAKKEIPEKTQERF
;
A
#
# COMPACT_ATOMS: atom_id res chain seq x y z
N LEU A 1 26.93 7.80 -11.97
CA LEU A 1 26.83 7.80 -10.52
C LEU A 1 26.33 9.16 -10.05
N VAL A 2 25.36 9.17 -9.14
CA VAL A 2 24.80 10.37 -8.50
C VAL A 2 24.96 10.21 -6.99
N GLY A 3 25.58 11.18 -6.34
CA GLY A 3 25.85 11.18 -4.89
C GLY A 3 27.32 10.92 -4.54
N ASN A 4 27.59 10.34 -3.37
CA ASN A 4 28.93 10.14 -2.85
C ASN A 4 29.60 8.90 -3.48
N PRO A 5 30.74 9.05 -4.20
CA PRO A 5 31.44 7.92 -4.82
C PRO A 5 32.07 6.93 -3.81
N SER A 6 32.24 7.34 -2.56
CA SER A 6 32.74 6.50 -1.46
C SER A 6 31.62 6.02 -0.54
N ALA A 7 30.37 5.97 -1.02
CA ALA A 7 29.25 5.47 -0.24
C ALA A 7 29.38 3.97 0.01
N ARG A 8 29.20 3.53 1.27
CA ARG A 8 29.22 2.10 1.62
C ARG A 8 28.07 1.31 0.96
N VAL A 9 26.96 1.99 0.66
CA VAL A 9 25.77 1.42 0.04
C VAL A 9 25.41 2.22 -1.19
N VAL A 10 25.28 1.56 -2.34
CA VAL A 10 24.91 2.18 -3.61
C VAL A 10 23.68 1.49 -4.21
N TYR A 11 22.71 2.30 -4.63
CA TYR A 11 21.47 1.84 -5.24
C TYR A 11 21.60 1.81 -6.76
N VAL A 12 21.23 0.71 -7.40
CA VAL A 12 21.20 0.61 -8.87
C VAL A 12 19.77 0.80 -9.36
N ILE A 13 19.56 1.84 -10.16
CA ILE A 13 18.22 2.25 -10.63
C ILE A 13 18.19 2.38 -12.16
N GLU A 14 17.03 2.15 -12.75
CA GLU A 14 16.79 2.37 -14.18
C GLU A 14 16.45 3.84 -14.45
N GLY A 15 17.21 4.48 -15.34
CA GLY A 15 17.01 5.86 -15.78
C GLY A 15 17.84 6.89 -15.01
N LEU A 16 18.56 7.73 -15.78
CA LEU A 16 19.46 8.76 -15.21
C LEU A 16 18.66 9.82 -14.42
N LEU A 17 17.57 10.30 -14.98
CA LEU A 17 16.73 11.32 -14.33
C LEU A 17 16.11 10.79 -13.02
N LYS A 18 15.71 9.50 -12.98
CA LYS A 18 15.21 8.89 -11.76
C LYS A 18 16.28 8.83 -10.67
N ALA A 19 17.55 8.58 -11.03
CA ALA A 19 18.63 8.60 -10.07
C ALA A 19 18.84 9.98 -9.46
N ASP A 20 18.80 11.05 -10.28
CA ASP A 20 18.92 12.44 -9.80
C ASP A 20 17.76 12.79 -8.87
N ILE A 21 16.53 12.51 -9.27
CA ILE A 21 15.32 12.76 -8.45
C ILE A 21 15.42 11.97 -7.13
N SER A 22 15.75 10.67 -7.19
CA SER A 22 15.87 9.82 -6.02
C SER A 22 16.96 10.30 -5.06
N HIS A 23 18.08 10.75 -5.60
CA HIS A 23 19.16 11.36 -4.80
C HIS A 23 18.69 12.64 -4.10
N CYS A 24 18.08 13.57 -4.83
CA CYS A 24 17.52 14.81 -4.28
C CYS A 24 16.48 14.54 -3.18
N LEU A 25 15.65 13.49 -3.36
CA LEU A 25 14.61 13.11 -2.39
C LEU A 25 15.17 12.41 -1.15
N THR A 26 16.27 11.66 -1.25
CA THR A 26 16.70 10.75 -0.18
C THR A 26 18.11 11.01 0.35
N GLY A 27 18.94 11.74 -0.39
CA GLY A 27 20.38 11.91 -0.09
C GLY A 27 21.22 10.65 -0.33
N ARG A 28 20.62 9.56 -0.81
CA ARG A 28 21.32 8.28 -1.07
C ARG A 28 22.10 8.33 -2.37
N THR A 29 23.06 7.42 -2.55
CA THR A 29 23.87 7.32 -3.77
C THR A 29 23.29 6.31 -4.74
N PHE A 30 23.18 6.72 -6.00
CA PHE A 30 22.58 5.92 -7.07
C PHE A 30 23.53 5.73 -8.24
N ALA A 31 23.64 4.49 -8.71
CA ALA A 31 24.19 4.13 -10.01
C ALA A 31 23.05 3.92 -11.00
N ALA A 32 22.97 4.73 -12.04
CA ALA A 32 21.89 4.68 -13.02
C ALA A 32 22.33 3.93 -14.29
N ILE A 33 21.37 3.17 -14.86
CA ILE A 33 21.53 2.53 -16.16
C ILE A 33 20.45 3.02 -17.14
N ALA A 34 20.81 3.13 -18.41
CA ALA A 34 19.89 3.55 -19.45
C ALA A 34 19.07 2.35 -19.96
N GLY A 35 18.09 1.89 -19.13
CA GLY A 35 17.24 0.72 -19.38
C GLY A 35 17.70 -0.53 -18.66
N ALA A 36 16.75 -1.32 -18.16
CA ALA A 36 16.95 -2.47 -17.25
C ALA A 36 17.96 -3.51 -17.75
N ASN A 37 18.14 -3.65 -19.05
CA ASN A 37 19.06 -4.63 -19.65
C ASN A 37 20.44 -4.09 -20.01
N ASN A 38 20.63 -2.78 -19.96
CA ASN A 38 21.93 -2.18 -20.29
C ASN A 38 22.87 -2.22 -19.08
N THR A 39 23.23 -3.42 -18.67
CA THR A 39 24.05 -3.68 -17.49
C THR A 39 25.55 -3.68 -17.75
N SER A 40 25.99 -3.67 -19.01
CA SER A 40 27.42 -3.74 -19.36
C SER A 40 28.28 -2.61 -18.76
N PRO A 41 27.84 -1.35 -18.65
CA PRO A 41 28.64 -0.30 -18.00
C PRO A 41 28.78 -0.49 -16.48
N LEU A 42 27.93 -1.30 -15.85
CA LEU A 42 27.97 -1.52 -14.40
C LEU A 42 29.21 -2.30 -13.96
N ASP A 43 29.77 -3.18 -14.78
CA ASP A 43 30.93 -3.99 -14.39
C ASP A 43 32.12 -3.08 -14.06
N ALA A 44 32.45 -2.13 -14.94
CA ALA A 44 33.50 -1.16 -14.69
C ALA A 44 33.19 -0.23 -13.51
N MET A 45 31.92 0.21 -13.39
CA MET A 45 31.49 1.03 -12.26
C MET A 45 31.61 0.28 -10.94
N PHE A 46 31.23 -0.98 -10.87
CA PHE A 46 31.31 -1.81 -9.66
C PHE A 46 32.77 -2.04 -9.23
N ALA A 47 33.67 -2.22 -10.20
CA ALA A 47 35.11 -2.28 -9.90
C ALA A 47 35.61 -1.00 -9.19
N LEU A 48 35.19 0.18 -9.68
CA LEU A 48 35.53 1.46 -9.07
C LEU A 48 34.89 1.64 -7.68
N LEU A 49 33.62 1.29 -7.54
CA LEU A 49 32.88 1.38 -6.28
C LEU A 49 33.51 0.48 -5.20
N ALA A 50 33.86 -0.75 -5.54
CA ALA A 50 34.53 -1.68 -4.62
C ALA A 50 35.90 -1.11 -4.16
N GLN A 51 36.69 -0.52 -5.07
CA GLN A 51 37.94 0.15 -4.74
C GLN A 51 37.74 1.38 -3.85
N SER A 52 36.58 2.05 -3.99
CA SER A 52 36.22 3.25 -3.20
C SER A 52 35.60 2.91 -1.85
N GLY A 53 35.44 1.62 -1.50
CA GLY A 53 34.94 1.17 -0.21
C GLY A 53 33.44 0.86 -0.17
N THR A 54 32.76 0.71 -1.32
CA THR A 54 31.38 0.25 -1.35
C THR A 54 31.30 -1.23 -0.95
N GLU A 55 30.44 -1.54 -0.01
CA GLU A 55 30.26 -2.88 0.56
C GLU A 55 28.96 -3.56 0.08
N GLU A 56 27.95 -2.77 -0.24
CA GLU A 56 26.63 -3.27 -0.59
C GLU A 56 26.04 -2.55 -1.81
N ILE A 57 25.51 -3.36 -2.74
CA ILE A 57 24.71 -2.90 -3.87
C ILE A 57 23.24 -3.21 -3.57
N ILE A 58 22.36 -2.24 -3.78
CA ILE A 58 20.92 -2.41 -3.66
C ILE A 58 20.30 -2.35 -5.06
N GLU A 59 19.77 -3.47 -5.54
CA GLU A 59 19.02 -3.54 -6.79
C GLU A 59 17.65 -2.84 -6.58
N ALA A 60 17.44 -1.71 -7.23
CA ALA A 60 16.26 -0.86 -7.13
C ALA A 60 15.60 -0.59 -8.50
N HIS A 61 15.53 -1.62 -9.36
CA HIS A 61 14.77 -1.56 -10.61
C HIS A 61 13.28 -1.41 -10.33
N ASP A 62 12.58 -0.79 -11.28
CA ASP A 62 11.14 -0.57 -11.22
C ASP A 62 10.35 -1.81 -10.75
N MET A 63 9.24 -1.61 -10.04
CA MET A 63 8.42 -2.70 -9.52
C MET A 63 7.78 -3.56 -10.61
N ASP A 64 7.76 -3.10 -11.88
CA ASP A 64 7.34 -3.93 -13.00
C ASP A 64 8.29 -5.10 -13.31
N LYS A 65 9.44 -5.19 -12.65
CA LYS A 65 10.34 -6.37 -12.71
C LYS A 65 9.61 -7.69 -12.42
N TYR A 66 8.59 -7.67 -11.59
CA TYR A 66 7.76 -8.85 -11.33
C TYR A 66 6.84 -9.22 -12.50
N ASN A 67 6.59 -8.29 -13.41
CA ASN A 67 5.73 -8.45 -14.57
C ASN A 67 6.49 -8.55 -15.89
N ASN A 68 7.77 -8.19 -15.90
CA ASN A 68 8.61 -8.10 -17.09
C ASN A 68 9.86 -8.99 -16.94
N LYS A 69 9.88 -10.11 -17.68
CA LYS A 69 11.00 -11.07 -17.66
C LYS A 69 12.35 -10.41 -18.01
N MET A 70 12.36 -9.42 -18.88
CA MET A 70 13.59 -8.72 -19.26
C MET A 70 14.11 -7.85 -18.13
N THR A 71 13.24 -7.14 -17.42
CA THR A 71 13.61 -6.34 -16.24
C THR A 71 14.12 -7.27 -15.12
N MET A 72 13.46 -8.40 -14.90
CA MET A 72 13.89 -9.40 -13.92
C MET A 72 15.27 -9.99 -14.28
N ALA A 73 15.52 -10.28 -15.56
CA ALA A 73 16.83 -10.78 -16.02
C ALA A 73 17.94 -9.73 -15.81
N GLY A 74 17.65 -8.46 -16.08
CA GLY A 74 18.56 -7.34 -15.77
C GLY A 74 18.90 -7.24 -14.29
N ALA A 75 17.88 -7.28 -13.43
CA ALA A 75 18.04 -7.28 -11.99
C ALA A 75 18.92 -8.45 -11.49
N SER A 76 18.73 -9.66 -12.05
CA SER A 76 19.54 -10.83 -11.69
C SER A 76 21.02 -10.68 -12.07
N LYS A 77 21.33 -10.00 -13.18
CA LYS A 77 22.72 -9.72 -13.59
C LYS A 77 23.47 -8.82 -12.61
N ILE A 78 22.76 -7.89 -11.95
CA ILE A 78 23.35 -7.01 -10.93
C ILE A 78 23.90 -7.83 -9.76
N TYR A 79 23.18 -8.85 -9.32
CA TYR A 79 23.65 -9.76 -8.28
C TYR A 79 25.00 -10.42 -8.63
N LEU A 80 25.07 -11.00 -9.83
CA LEU A 80 26.28 -11.67 -10.28
C LEU A 80 27.47 -10.73 -10.38
N MET A 81 27.23 -9.49 -10.85
CA MET A 81 28.28 -8.48 -10.95
C MET A 81 28.73 -7.99 -9.57
N ALA A 82 27.83 -7.75 -8.65
CA ALA A 82 28.19 -7.35 -7.29
C ALA A 82 29.06 -8.42 -6.60
N GLN A 83 28.67 -9.69 -6.70
CA GLN A 83 29.46 -10.82 -6.18
C GLN A 83 30.83 -10.91 -6.83
N LYS A 84 30.93 -10.71 -8.15
CA LYS A 84 32.23 -10.69 -8.88
C LYS A 84 33.21 -9.67 -8.29
N HIS A 85 32.70 -8.55 -7.80
CA HIS A 85 33.51 -7.47 -7.18
C HIS A 85 33.56 -7.54 -5.65
N GLY A 86 33.12 -8.65 -5.04
CA GLY A 86 33.17 -8.87 -3.59
C GLY A 86 32.20 -8.05 -2.77
N MET A 87 31.17 -7.48 -3.41
CA MET A 87 30.13 -6.69 -2.73
C MET A 87 28.87 -7.55 -2.46
N ASN A 88 28.23 -7.28 -1.34
CA ASN A 88 26.90 -7.82 -1.07
C ASN A 88 25.87 -7.23 -2.03
N CYS A 89 24.83 -7.99 -2.37
CA CYS A 89 23.74 -7.46 -3.16
C CYS A 89 22.39 -7.92 -2.59
N ARG A 90 21.46 -7.00 -2.51
CA ARG A 90 20.07 -7.30 -2.14
C ARG A 90 19.09 -6.54 -3.01
N ARG A 91 17.89 -7.10 -3.12
CA ARG A 91 16.79 -6.48 -3.86
C ARG A 91 16.02 -5.55 -2.95
N LEU A 92 15.75 -4.33 -3.44
CA LEU A 92 14.80 -3.44 -2.81
C LEU A 92 13.41 -3.68 -3.38
N THR A 93 12.45 -3.79 -2.48
CA THR A 93 11.02 -3.82 -2.81
C THR A 93 10.35 -2.66 -2.08
N TRP A 94 9.48 -1.94 -2.76
CA TRP A 94 8.69 -0.84 -2.17
C TRP A 94 7.23 -1.03 -2.46
N ASN A 95 6.41 -0.02 -2.13
CA ASN A 95 4.99 -0.05 -2.38
C ASN A 95 4.70 -0.31 -3.87
N PRO A 96 4.13 -1.45 -4.24
CA PRO A 96 3.95 -1.87 -5.63
C PRO A 96 2.88 -1.06 -6.38
N ASN A 97 2.18 -0.15 -5.69
CA ASN A 97 1.29 0.82 -6.32
C ASN A 97 2.06 1.95 -7.03
N TYR A 98 3.37 2.04 -6.82
CA TYR A 98 4.28 2.97 -7.49
C TYR A 98 5.28 2.19 -8.34
N LYS A 99 5.36 2.51 -9.63
CA LYS A 99 6.28 1.83 -10.54
C LYS A 99 7.73 2.15 -10.19
N GLY A 100 8.08 3.44 -10.14
CA GLY A 100 9.42 3.95 -9.87
C GLY A 100 9.69 4.18 -8.39
N PHE A 101 10.95 4.06 -7.98
CA PHE A 101 11.38 4.42 -6.63
C PHE A 101 11.22 5.92 -6.36
N ASP A 102 11.50 6.76 -7.35
CA ASP A 102 11.31 8.20 -7.33
C ASP A 102 9.84 8.59 -7.11
N ASP A 103 8.90 7.97 -7.83
CA ASP A 103 7.46 8.20 -7.66
C ASP A 103 7.01 7.88 -6.24
N TRP A 104 7.50 6.76 -5.68
CA TRP A 104 7.19 6.37 -4.31
C TRP A 104 7.76 7.36 -3.29
N GLN A 105 9.02 7.79 -3.43
CA GLN A 105 9.63 8.77 -2.53
C GLN A 105 8.93 10.14 -2.61
N LEU A 106 8.51 10.54 -3.79
CA LEU A 106 7.74 11.77 -3.99
C LEU A 106 6.39 11.70 -3.26
N ALA A 107 5.67 10.59 -3.40
CA ALA A 107 4.39 10.38 -2.72
C ALA A 107 4.54 10.43 -1.19
N LEU A 108 5.60 9.83 -0.64
CA LEU A 108 5.88 9.90 0.80
C LEU A 108 6.09 11.35 1.29
N ARG A 109 6.71 12.21 0.46
CA ARG A 109 6.93 13.62 0.81
C ARG A 109 5.68 14.49 0.69
N GLN A 110 4.81 14.20 -0.28
CA GLN A 110 3.59 15.00 -0.53
C GLN A 110 2.46 14.75 0.48
N GLY A 111 2.65 13.78 1.36
CA GLY A 111 1.59 13.31 2.26
C GLY A 111 0.58 12.42 1.53
N SER A 112 -0.18 11.68 2.30
CA SER A 112 -1.17 10.75 1.74
C SER A 112 -2.28 11.49 1.01
N GLN A 113 -2.51 11.16 -0.24
CA GLN A 113 -3.69 11.63 -0.97
C GLN A 113 -4.98 11.23 -0.25
N ARG A 114 -4.92 10.14 0.50
CA ARG A 114 -5.99 9.65 1.37
C ARG A 114 -6.37 10.66 2.45
N GLN A 115 -5.40 11.35 3.05
CA GLN A 115 -5.70 12.38 4.05
C GLN A 115 -6.53 13.51 3.45
N LYS A 116 -6.20 13.95 2.23
CA LYS A 116 -6.97 14.98 1.51
C LYS A 116 -8.38 14.53 1.13
N GLU A 117 -8.58 13.24 0.91
CA GLU A 117 -9.91 12.67 0.66
C GLU A 117 -10.75 12.61 1.95
N ILE A 118 -10.12 12.25 3.08
CA ILE A 118 -10.77 12.22 4.39
C ILE A 118 -11.24 13.64 4.81
N GLU A 119 -10.43 14.66 4.56
CA GLU A 119 -10.75 16.04 4.88
C GLU A 119 -11.97 16.60 4.13
N LYS A 120 -12.36 15.96 3.02
CA LYS A 120 -13.57 16.32 2.24
C LYS A 120 -14.85 15.67 2.77
N LEU A 121 -14.73 14.66 3.66
CA LEU A 121 -15.88 13.99 4.22
C LEU A 121 -16.56 14.86 5.26
N SER A 122 -17.90 14.84 5.28
CA SER A 122 -18.68 15.44 6.34
C SER A 122 -18.38 14.78 7.71
N PHE A 123 -18.70 15.47 8.81
CA PHE A 123 -18.56 14.91 10.16
C PHE A 123 -19.25 13.53 10.28
N LYS A 124 -20.50 13.42 9.81
CA LYS A 124 -21.26 12.17 9.87
C LYS A 124 -20.56 11.05 9.12
N GLU A 125 -20.07 11.30 7.90
CA GLU A 125 -19.35 10.29 7.11
C GLU A 125 -18.06 9.84 7.82
N GLN A 126 -17.30 10.77 8.38
CA GLN A 126 -16.10 10.45 9.16
C GLN A 126 -16.46 9.61 10.39
N TYR A 127 -17.51 9.97 11.12
CA TYR A 127 -17.97 9.22 12.29
C TYR A 127 -18.42 7.79 11.94
N LEU A 128 -19.25 7.63 10.91
CA LEU A 128 -19.73 6.32 10.48
C LEU A 128 -18.59 5.41 10.03
N ARG A 129 -17.49 5.98 9.53
CA ARG A 129 -16.27 5.27 9.11
C ARG A 129 -15.24 5.11 10.23
N GLY A 130 -15.52 5.63 11.44
CA GLY A 130 -14.61 5.54 12.57
C GLY A 130 -13.36 6.42 12.47
N LEU A 131 -13.36 7.42 11.58
CA LEU A 131 -12.25 8.35 11.34
C LEU A 131 -12.21 9.49 12.36
N CYS A 132 -13.33 9.75 13.02
CA CYS A 132 -13.44 10.71 14.13
C CYS A 132 -14.30 10.16 15.27
N LYS A 133 -14.19 10.78 16.45
CA LYS A 133 -15.06 10.52 17.59
C LYS A 133 -16.25 11.47 17.56
N LEU A 134 -17.35 11.10 18.23
CA LEU A 134 -18.53 11.95 18.30
C LEU A 134 -18.25 13.33 18.91
N ALA A 135 -17.31 13.40 19.86
CA ALA A 135 -16.90 14.68 20.48
C ALA A 135 -16.35 15.71 19.48
N HIS A 136 -15.81 15.27 18.33
CA HIS A 136 -15.31 16.20 17.31
C HIS A 136 -16.41 16.98 16.58
N ILE A 137 -17.70 16.70 16.85
CA ILE A 137 -18.80 17.49 16.28
C ILE A 137 -18.73 18.97 16.71
N GLU A 138 -18.30 19.22 17.94
CA GLU A 138 -18.17 20.58 18.48
C GLU A 138 -17.06 21.36 17.78
N ASP A 139 -15.91 20.68 17.52
CA ASP A 139 -14.82 21.25 16.72
C ASP A 139 -15.28 21.57 15.29
N CYS A 140 -16.11 20.71 14.69
CA CYS A 140 -16.68 20.95 13.36
C CYS A 140 -17.66 22.12 13.35
N VAL A 141 -18.46 22.28 14.40
CA VAL A 141 -19.37 23.44 14.54
C VAL A 141 -18.57 24.74 14.66
N GLU A 142 -17.51 24.73 15.48
CA GLU A 142 -16.64 25.90 15.64
C GLU A 142 -15.93 26.23 14.31
N GLN A 143 -15.41 25.24 13.60
CA GLN A 143 -14.82 25.43 12.27
C GLN A 143 -15.81 26.02 11.28
N TRP A 144 -17.06 25.54 11.26
CA TRP A 144 -18.10 26.11 10.40
C TRP A 144 -18.38 27.57 10.72
N GLN A 145 -18.44 27.96 12.01
CA GLN A 145 -18.68 29.34 12.45
C GLN A 145 -17.56 30.30 12.01
N HIS A 146 -16.30 29.81 11.93
CA HIS A 146 -15.16 30.64 11.57
C HIS A 146 -14.84 30.61 10.06
N ARG A 147 -15.65 29.98 9.23
CA ARG A 147 -15.47 30.01 7.76
C ARG A 147 -15.71 31.41 7.23
N ALA A 148 -14.83 31.81 6.28
CA ALA A 148 -14.95 33.09 5.58
C ALA A 148 -16.20 33.15 4.67
N GLU A 149 -16.61 32.03 4.12
CA GLU A 149 -17.80 31.87 3.29
C GLU A 149 -18.74 30.86 3.95
N GLN A 150 -19.93 31.29 4.32
CA GLN A 150 -21.01 30.45 4.85
C GLN A 150 -22.01 30.14 3.72
N ASP A 151 -21.53 29.53 2.66
CA ASP A 151 -22.29 29.14 1.47
C ASP A 151 -23.17 27.89 1.68
N ILE A 152 -22.88 27.10 2.74
CA ILE A 152 -23.64 25.91 3.12
C ILE A 152 -24.13 26.02 4.57
N GLY A 153 -25.33 25.47 4.84
CA GLY A 153 -25.88 25.39 6.18
C GLY A 153 -25.13 24.41 7.09
N LEU A 154 -25.17 24.64 8.43
CA LEU A 154 -24.51 23.76 9.41
C LEU A 154 -24.94 22.30 9.28
N THR A 155 -26.23 22.04 9.05
CA THR A 155 -26.77 20.69 8.86
C THR A 155 -26.09 19.95 7.69
N GLU A 156 -25.95 20.66 6.58
CA GLU A 156 -25.29 20.14 5.37
C GLU A 156 -23.78 19.96 5.58
N TYR A 157 -23.12 20.93 6.22
CA TYR A 157 -21.70 20.85 6.56
C TYR A 157 -21.37 19.65 7.44
N LEU A 158 -22.21 19.36 8.44
CA LEU A 158 -22.06 18.20 9.30
C LEU A 158 -22.50 16.88 8.61
N GLY A 159 -23.22 16.94 7.49
CA GLY A 159 -23.81 15.78 6.80
C GLY A 159 -24.97 15.14 7.55
N LEU A 160 -25.60 15.88 8.47
CA LEU A 160 -26.72 15.39 9.27
C LEU A 160 -28.04 15.55 8.51
N THR A 161 -29.00 14.70 8.81
CA THR A 161 -30.41 14.97 8.45
C THR A 161 -30.99 16.04 9.33
N GLY A 162 -32.13 16.68 8.93
CA GLY A 162 -32.80 17.66 9.76
C GLY A 162 -33.23 17.13 11.13
N GLU A 163 -33.60 15.83 11.20
CA GLU A 163 -33.98 15.16 12.45
C GLU A 163 -32.76 14.95 13.35
N GLU A 164 -31.66 14.49 12.81
CA GLU A 164 -30.39 14.27 13.54
C GLU A 164 -29.86 15.60 14.09
N HIS A 165 -29.92 16.67 13.28
CA HIS A 165 -29.50 18.01 13.71
C HIS A 165 -30.38 18.54 14.83
N LYS A 166 -31.71 18.41 14.70
CA LYS A 166 -32.66 18.79 15.76
C LYS A 166 -32.40 18.01 17.05
N THR A 167 -32.14 16.69 16.92
CA THR A 167 -31.84 15.84 18.08
C THR A 167 -30.54 16.28 18.75
N PHE A 168 -29.52 16.65 17.99
CA PHE A 168 -28.26 17.18 18.51
C PHE A 168 -28.50 18.51 19.28
N LEU A 169 -29.26 19.43 18.72
CA LEU A 169 -29.54 20.71 19.35
C LEU A 169 -30.35 20.59 20.65
N CYS A 170 -31.30 19.65 20.72
CA CYS A 170 -32.19 19.48 21.87
C CYS A 170 -31.63 18.54 22.95
N GLY A 171 -30.90 17.51 22.57
CA GLY A 171 -30.47 16.43 23.45
C GLY A 171 -28.96 16.21 23.52
N GLY A 172 -28.21 17.05 22.80
CA GLY A 172 -26.75 16.98 22.80
C GLY A 172 -26.17 15.75 22.12
N ARG A 173 -24.88 15.47 22.42
CA ARG A 173 -24.10 14.38 21.80
C ARG A 173 -24.69 13.00 22.06
N ASP A 174 -25.16 12.73 23.28
CA ASP A 174 -25.63 11.39 23.65
C ASP A 174 -26.91 11.03 22.89
N ALA A 175 -27.79 11.99 22.70
CA ALA A 175 -29.00 11.79 21.90
C ALA A 175 -28.66 11.57 20.41
N LEU A 176 -27.69 12.31 19.87
CA LEU A 176 -27.21 12.10 18.51
C LEU A 176 -26.53 10.73 18.37
N ALA A 177 -25.74 10.30 19.36
CA ALA A 177 -25.11 8.97 19.36
C ALA A 177 -26.14 7.87 19.20
N ALA A 178 -27.25 7.94 19.93
CA ALA A 178 -28.31 6.92 19.84
C ALA A 178 -28.90 6.79 18.43
N LEU A 179 -28.91 7.88 17.64
CA LEU A 179 -29.35 7.85 16.24
C LEU A 179 -28.26 7.36 15.28
N LEU A 180 -26.99 7.70 15.51
CA LEU A 180 -25.90 7.39 14.57
C LEU A 180 -25.29 6.00 14.79
N GLU A 181 -25.26 5.49 16.03
CA GLU A 181 -24.66 4.16 16.32
C GLU A 181 -25.33 3.02 15.51
N PRO A 182 -26.67 2.94 15.37
CA PRO A 182 -27.30 1.92 14.53
C PRO A 182 -26.98 2.04 13.03
N GLN A 183 -26.52 3.21 12.59
CA GLN A 183 -26.18 3.47 11.18
C GLN A 183 -24.78 3.00 10.81
N ARG A 184 -24.00 2.49 11.78
CA ARG A 184 -22.65 1.94 11.51
C ARG A 184 -22.50 0.53 12.09
N ARG A 185 -21.59 -0.22 11.51
CA ARG A 185 -21.18 -1.53 12.00
C ARG A 185 -19.66 -1.66 12.01
N LYS A 186 -19.15 -2.57 12.84
CA LYS A 186 -17.75 -3.00 12.78
C LYS A 186 -17.63 -4.15 11.79
N GLN A 187 -16.69 -4.01 10.86
CA GLN A 187 -16.34 -5.06 9.93
C GLN A 187 -14.92 -5.55 10.22
N ARG A 188 -14.80 -6.84 10.49
CA ARG A 188 -13.52 -7.51 10.68
C ARG A 188 -12.97 -7.96 9.34
N PHE A 189 -11.66 -7.76 9.11
CA PHE A 189 -10.98 -8.24 7.92
C PHE A 189 -9.68 -8.95 8.28
N VAL A 190 -9.19 -9.79 7.35
CA VAL A 190 -7.84 -10.36 7.36
C VAL A 190 -7.23 -10.13 5.99
N LEU A 191 -5.98 -9.68 5.97
CA LEU A 191 -5.21 -9.45 4.74
C LEU A 191 -4.20 -10.58 4.56
N TYR A 192 -4.24 -11.23 3.41
CA TYR A 192 -3.28 -12.23 2.98
C TYR A 192 -2.46 -11.66 1.83
N GLN A 193 -1.14 -11.76 1.92
CA GLN A 193 -0.22 -11.25 0.91
C GLN A 193 0.58 -12.38 0.28
N LEU A 194 0.82 -12.24 -1.02
CA LEU A 194 1.58 -13.19 -1.79
C LEU A 194 3.06 -13.15 -1.40
N GLN A 195 3.68 -14.31 -1.22
CA GLN A 195 5.11 -14.45 -1.00
C GLN A 195 5.86 -14.25 -2.31
N LEU A 196 6.71 -13.24 -2.35
CA LEU A 196 7.41 -12.84 -3.58
C LEU A 196 8.71 -13.61 -3.83
N ASP A 197 9.17 -14.38 -2.87
CA ASP A 197 10.33 -15.28 -2.96
C ASP A 197 10.00 -16.66 -3.55
N GLU A 198 8.72 -16.96 -3.73
CA GLU A 198 8.25 -18.18 -4.40
C GLU A 198 8.29 -17.99 -5.92
N GLU A 199 9.16 -18.72 -6.64
CA GLU A 199 9.29 -18.61 -8.10
C GLU A 199 7.96 -18.79 -8.85
N ASN A 200 7.11 -19.69 -8.36
CA ASN A 200 5.80 -19.97 -8.94
C ASN A 200 4.78 -18.83 -8.74
N ALA A 201 5.05 -17.89 -7.82
CA ALA A 201 4.20 -16.73 -7.58
C ALA A 201 4.47 -15.58 -8.56
N ILE A 202 5.69 -15.48 -9.09
CA ILE A 202 6.12 -14.41 -10.01
C ILE A 202 5.19 -14.22 -11.21
N PRO A 203 4.67 -15.25 -11.89
CA PRO A 203 3.82 -15.08 -13.07
C PRO A 203 2.55 -14.27 -12.82
N PHE A 204 2.02 -14.25 -11.59
CA PHE A 204 0.81 -13.51 -11.24
C PHE A 204 0.98 -12.49 -10.11
N ALA A 205 2.20 -12.29 -9.62
CA ALA A 205 2.49 -11.26 -8.63
C ALA A 205 2.13 -9.86 -9.16
N PHE A 206 1.35 -9.11 -8.38
CA PHE A 206 0.84 -7.77 -8.72
C PHE A 206 0.03 -7.71 -10.02
N LYS A 207 -0.60 -8.82 -10.41
CA LYS A 207 -1.44 -8.92 -11.60
C LYS A 207 -2.88 -9.28 -11.24
N ASP A 208 -3.76 -9.06 -12.20
CA ASP A 208 -5.18 -9.38 -12.08
C ASP A 208 -5.45 -10.89 -12.03
N ILE A 209 -6.70 -11.24 -11.83
CA ILE A 209 -7.14 -12.64 -11.78
C ILE A 209 -6.95 -13.37 -13.12
N THR A 210 -6.84 -12.64 -14.23
CA THR A 210 -6.59 -13.25 -15.55
C THR A 210 -5.20 -13.83 -15.62
N ALA A 211 -4.21 -13.10 -15.09
CA ALA A 211 -2.83 -13.58 -15.00
C ALA A 211 -2.68 -14.77 -14.03
N LEU A 212 -3.44 -14.78 -12.92
CA LEU A 212 -3.51 -15.92 -12.00
C LEU A 212 -3.97 -17.19 -12.75
N LYS A 213 -5.06 -17.08 -13.53
CA LYS A 213 -5.58 -18.20 -14.33
C LYS A 213 -4.61 -18.62 -15.41
N ALA A 214 -3.96 -17.68 -16.10
CA ALA A 214 -2.95 -17.98 -17.11
C ALA A 214 -1.70 -18.70 -16.52
N ALA A 215 -1.43 -18.50 -15.22
CA ALA A 215 -0.40 -19.24 -14.49
C ALA A 215 -0.87 -20.64 -14.03
N GLY A 216 -2.08 -21.08 -14.39
CA GLY A 216 -2.61 -22.41 -14.10
C GLY A 216 -3.39 -22.52 -12.79
N TYR A 217 -3.72 -21.41 -12.14
CA TYR A 217 -4.46 -21.40 -10.88
C TYR A 217 -5.91 -20.91 -11.07
N GLU A 218 -6.88 -21.77 -10.88
CA GLU A 218 -8.30 -21.38 -10.89
C GLU A 218 -8.69 -20.50 -9.69
N GLN A 219 -7.97 -20.66 -8.57
CA GLN A 219 -8.16 -19.94 -7.33
C GLN A 219 -6.79 -19.55 -6.75
N PRO A 220 -6.70 -18.50 -5.92
CA PRO A 220 -5.44 -18.13 -5.28
C PRO A 220 -4.86 -19.31 -4.47
N PRO A 221 -3.62 -19.76 -4.76
CA PRO A 221 -3.00 -20.88 -4.06
C PRO A 221 -2.58 -20.47 -2.65
N ALA A 222 -3.44 -20.70 -1.66
CA ALA A 222 -3.31 -20.19 -0.30
C ALA A 222 -1.94 -20.52 0.36
N ALA A 223 -1.30 -21.62 -0.01
CA ALA A 223 0.04 -21.98 0.50
C ALA A 223 1.15 -21.00 0.09
N MET A 224 0.91 -20.18 -0.95
CA MET A 224 1.83 -19.13 -1.40
C MET A 224 1.56 -17.77 -0.74
N TYR A 225 0.61 -17.72 0.19
CA TYR A 225 0.26 -16.50 0.91
C TYR A 225 0.65 -16.60 2.38
N TYR A 226 0.86 -15.45 2.99
CA TYR A 226 1.00 -15.31 4.43
C TYR A 226 -0.02 -14.31 4.98
N VAL A 227 -0.33 -14.41 6.26
CA VAL A 227 -1.20 -13.46 6.96
C VAL A 227 -0.41 -12.19 7.22
N ALA A 228 -0.71 -11.12 6.49
CA ALA A 228 -0.09 -9.81 6.69
C ALA A 228 -0.66 -9.08 7.91
N GLY A 229 -1.89 -9.38 8.27
CA GLY A 229 -2.54 -8.83 9.45
C GLY A 229 -4.04 -8.96 9.43
N SER A 230 -4.64 -8.54 10.51
CA SER A 230 -6.10 -8.44 10.65
C SER A 230 -6.46 -7.16 11.38
N GLY A 231 -7.66 -6.67 11.14
CA GLY A 231 -8.15 -5.46 11.79
C GLY A 231 -9.66 -5.39 11.82
N GLU A 232 -10.15 -4.35 12.46
CA GLU A 232 -11.55 -3.98 12.46
C GLU A 232 -11.68 -2.54 11.93
N ILE A 233 -12.63 -2.34 11.03
CA ILE A 233 -12.97 -1.02 10.51
C ILE A 233 -14.45 -0.74 10.74
N TYR A 234 -14.77 0.51 11.00
CA TYR A 234 -16.15 0.95 11.00
C TYR A 234 -16.61 1.23 9.58
N CYS A 235 -17.85 0.91 9.30
CA CYS A 235 -18.50 1.22 8.03
C CYS A 235 -19.97 1.52 8.23
N PRO A 236 -20.60 2.32 7.35
CA PRO A 236 -22.04 2.46 7.31
C PRO A 236 -22.71 1.08 7.28
N ALA A 237 -23.83 0.94 7.99
CA ALA A 237 -24.51 -0.35 8.13
C ALA A 237 -24.91 -0.98 6.77
N GLU A 238 -25.32 -0.12 5.84
CA GLU A 238 -25.78 -0.51 4.48
C GLU A 238 -24.63 -0.54 3.44
N GLU A 239 -23.36 -0.30 3.86
CA GLU A 239 -22.23 -0.30 2.92
C GLU A 239 -22.02 -1.69 2.33
N SER A 240 -21.98 -1.78 0.99
CA SER A 240 -21.71 -3.04 0.29
C SER A 240 -20.25 -3.47 0.45
N ASP A 241 -19.99 -4.77 0.30
CA ASP A 241 -18.63 -5.31 0.33
C ASP A 241 -17.73 -4.67 -0.75
N ASP A 242 -18.26 -4.40 -1.94
CA ASP A 242 -17.49 -3.77 -3.02
C ASP A 242 -17.03 -2.36 -2.62
N THR A 243 -17.94 -1.54 -2.09
CA THR A 243 -17.60 -0.19 -1.61
C THR A 243 -16.62 -0.23 -0.44
N LEU A 244 -16.84 -1.15 0.50
CA LEU A 244 -15.97 -1.36 1.64
C LEU A 244 -14.56 -1.77 1.22
N LEU A 245 -14.42 -2.71 0.28
CA LEU A 245 -13.14 -3.18 -0.24
C LEU A 245 -12.38 -2.08 -0.96
N LYS A 246 -13.06 -1.26 -1.77
CA LYS A 246 -12.44 -0.08 -2.42
C LYS A 246 -11.88 0.89 -1.39
N ARG A 247 -12.65 1.16 -0.34
CA ARG A 247 -12.23 2.02 0.76
C ARG A 247 -11.07 1.40 1.55
N LEU A 248 -11.15 0.12 1.88
CA LEU A 248 -10.08 -0.60 2.56
C LEU A 248 -8.78 -0.59 1.74
N PHE A 249 -8.89 -0.78 0.42
CA PHE A 249 -7.74 -0.67 -0.48
C PHE A 249 -7.14 0.73 -0.44
N ALA A 250 -7.97 1.78 -0.56
CA ALA A 250 -7.52 3.16 -0.50
C ALA A 250 -6.83 3.50 0.83
N ASP A 251 -7.33 2.94 1.95
CA ASP A 251 -6.73 3.12 3.28
C ASP A 251 -5.39 2.36 3.43
N CYS A 252 -5.27 1.18 2.83
CA CYS A 252 -4.12 0.28 3.01
C CYS A 252 -3.08 0.35 1.89
N ARG A 253 -3.34 1.06 0.78
CA ARG A 253 -2.44 1.16 -0.37
C ARG A 253 -1.17 1.96 -0.09
N GLU A 254 -1.18 2.85 0.87
CA GLU A 254 -0.03 3.65 1.28
C GLU A 254 0.66 3.01 2.49
N ARG A 255 -0.13 2.60 3.45
CA ARG A 255 0.35 2.01 4.70
C ARG A 255 -0.71 1.08 5.28
N LEU A 256 -0.27 -0.06 5.80
CA LEU A 256 -1.14 -0.96 6.55
C LEU A 256 -1.54 -0.36 7.91
N PRO A 257 -2.71 -0.74 8.46
CA PRO A 257 -3.12 -0.39 9.81
C PRO A 257 -2.10 -0.86 10.85
N GLU A 258 -2.09 -0.19 11.99
CA GLU A 258 -1.28 -0.58 13.15
C GLU A 258 -1.58 -2.03 13.55
N GLY A 259 -0.53 -2.79 13.85
CA GLY A 259 -0.63 -4.23 14.16
C GLY A 259 -0.58 -5.15 12.94
N CYS A 260 -0.76 -4.65 11.72
CA CYS A 260 -0.48 -5.41 10.51
C CYS A 260 1.01 -5.34 10.16
N ARG A 261 1.51 -6.45 9.64
CA ARG A 261 2.92 -6.58 9.19
C ARG A 261 2.92 -7.01 7.75
N GLY A 262 3.78 -6.38 6.95
CA GLY A 262 3.88 -6.68 5.52
C GLY A 262 3.97 -5.41 4.69
N ARG A 263 3.83 -5.56 3.38
CA ARG A 263 3.83 -4.44 2.44
C ARG A 263 2.45 -3.76 2.37
N PRO A 264 2.37 -2.53 1.86
CA PRO A 264 1.09 -1.93 1.50
C PRO A 264 0.25 -2.86 0.61
N MET A 265 -1.08 -2.76 0.76
CA MET A 265 -2.02 -3.59 0.01
C MET A 265 -1.91 -3.32 -1.49
N ALA A 266 -1.90 -4.38 -2.29
CA ALA A 266 -1.73 -4.29 -3.73
C ALA A 266 -2.52 -5.35 -4.49
N VAL A 267 -2.54 -5.23 -5.80
CA VAL A 267 -3.07 -6.27 -6.71
C VAL A 267 -2.39 -7.60 -6.41
N SER A 268 -3.10 -8.69 -6.52
CA SER A 268 -2.80 -10.07 -6.12
C SER A 268 -2.95 -10.40 -4.64
N ASP A 269 -3.23 -9.45 -3.77
CA ASP A 269 -3.56 -9.75 -2.38
C ASP A 269 -4.96 -10.37 -2.25
N VAL A 270 -5.21 -11.03 -1.13
CA VAL A 270 -6.53 -11.58 -0.81
C VAL A 270 -7.03 -10.96 0.50
N VAL A 271 -8.26 -10.48 0.48
CA VAL A 271 -8.95 -9.93 1.65
C VAL A 271 -10.05 -10.89 2.08
N GLU A 272 -10.04 -11.25 3.35
CA GLU A 272 -11.16 -11.92 4.01
C GLU A 272 -12.03 -10.88 4.69
N LEU A 273 -13.33 -10.89 4.44
CA LEU A 273 -14.33 -10.16 5.20
C LEU A 273 -15.16 -11.14 6.04
N ASN A 274 -15.36 -10.78 7.32
CA ASN A 274 -16.02 -11.62 8.30
C ASN A 274 -17.45 -11.14 8.54
N HIS A 275 -18.44 -11.88 8.03
CA HIS A 275 -19.87 -11.61 8.21
C HIS A 275 -20.47 -12.52 9.30
N GLY A 276 -19.97 -12.39 10.53
CA GLY A 276 -20.36 -13.27 11.64
C GLY A 276 -19.89 -14.70 11.42
N ALA A 277 -20.81 -15.63 11.14
CA ALA A 277 -20.48 -17.03 10.88
C ALA A 277 -19.96 -17.31 9.46
N LYS A 278 -20.14 -16.38 8.53
CA LYS A 278 -19.71 -16.53 7.13
C LYS A 278 -18.46 -15.71 6.87
N ARG A 279 -17.57 -16.25 6.01
CA ARG A 279 -16.36 -15.58 5.54
C ARG A 279 -16.42 -15.48 4.04
N ALA A 280 -16.12 -14.30 3.52
CA ALA A 280 -16.01 -14.06 2.09
C ALA A 280 -14.56 -13.66 1.78
N TYR A 281 -14.01 -14.16 0.67
CA TYR A 281 -12.64 -13.91 0.25
C TYR A 281 -12.65 -13.19 -1.08
N TYR A 282 -11.83 -12.15 -1.20
CA TYR A 282 -11.77 -11.30 -2.38
C TYR A 282 -10.33 -11.14 -2.83
N TYR A 283 -10.06 -11.52 -4.08
CA TYR A 283 -8.79 -11.27 -4.74
C TYR A 283 -8.76 -9.82 -5.25
N VAL A 284 -7.72 -9.10 -4.94
CA VAL A 284 -7.48 -7.76 -5.44
C VAL A 284 -7.01 -7.84 -6.89
N SER A 285 -7.90 -7.55 -7.82
CA SER A 285 -7.65 -7.65 -9.27
C SER A 285 -7.26 -6.31 -9.91
N GLY A 286 -7.44 -5.21 -9.19
CA GLY A 286 -7.10 -3.85 -9.57
C GLY A 286 -7.38 -2.91 -8.41
N GLN A 287 -7.05 -1.63 -8.55
CA GLN A 287 -7.25 -0.64 -7.48
C GLN A 287 -8.72 -0.54 -7.03
N ASP A 288 -9.67 -0.71 -7.99
CA ASP A 288 -11.11 -0.66 -7.73
C ASP A 288 -11.81 -1.98 -8.13
N GLN A 289 -11.06 -3.06 -8.29
CA GLN A 289 -11.58 -4.32 -8.80
C GLN A 289 -11.28 -5.46 -7.84
N PHE A 290 -12.32 -6.03 -7.27
CA PHE A 290 -12.27 -7.16 -6.36
C PHE A 290 -13.07 -8.32 -6.94
N ARG A 291 -12.52 -9.53 -6.85
CA ARG A 291 -13.17 -10.74 -7.34
C ARG A 291 -13.33 -11.72 -6.21
N GLN A 292 -14.57 -12.08 -5.92
CA GLN A 292 -14.83 -13.12 -4.93
C GLN A 292 -14.21 -14.44 -5.39
N VAL A 293 -13.49 -15.09 -4.49
CA VAL A 293 -12.71 -16.30 -4.75
C VAL A 293 -12.93 -17.34 -3.65
N LYS A 294 -12.57 -18.58 -3.93
CA LYS A 294 -12.39 -19.62 -2.90
C LYS A 294 -10.96 -19.52 -2.38
N PHE A 295 -10.81 -19.49 -1.06
CA PHE A 295 -9.52 -19.41 -0.42
C PHE A 295 -9.50 -20.27 0.84
N SER A 296 -8.41 -21.00 1.08
CA SER A 296 -8.26 -21.90 2.23
C SER A 296 -7.27 -21.32 3.23
N PRO A 297 -7.71 -20.47 4.18
CA PRO A 297 -6.82 -19.72 5.08
C PRO A 297 -5.92 -20.62 5.94
N MET A 298 -6.36 -21.86 6.20
CA MET A 298 -5.58 -22.85 6.96
C MET A 298 -4.25 -23.22 6.29
N LEU A 299 -4.15 -23.04 4.96
CA LEU A 299 -2.94 -23.34 4.18
C LEU A 299 -1.99 -22.12 4.08
N ALA A 300 -2.49 -20.94 4.41
CA ALA A 300 -1.66 -19.73 4.41
C ALA A 300 -0.66 -19.77 5.57
N LYS A 301 0.56 -19.28 5.34
CA LYS A 301 1.61 -19.21 6.36
C LYS A 301 1.22 -18.17 7.41
N LYS A 302 1.39 -18.51 8.69
CA LYS A 302 1.04 -17.60 9.81
C LYS A 302 2.11 -16.54 10.04
N GLU A 303 3.34 -16.83 9.67
CA GLU A 303 4.48 -15.94 9.88
C GLU A 303 4.92 -15.32 8.55
N ILE A 304 5.28 -14.06 8.62
CA ILE A 304 5.88 -13.35 7.49
C ILE A 304 7.28 -13.93 7.30
N PRO A 305 7.66 -14.35 6.08
CA PRO A 305 9.00 -14.81 5.82
C PRO A 305 10.04 -13.77 6.26
N GLU A 306 11.13 -14.18 6.90
CA GLU A 306 12.17 -13.28 7.43
C GLU A 306 12.71 -12.31 6.38
N LYS A 307 12.82 -12.75 5.13
CA LYS A 307 13.24 -11.93 3.99
C LYS A 307 12.27 -10.80 3.63
N THR A 308 10.98 -10.92 4.03
CA THR A 308 9.96 -9.90 3.79
C THR A 308 9.86 -8.90 4.95
N GLN A 309 10.40 -9.25 6.14
CA GLN A 309 10.42 -8.37 7.31
C GLN A 309 11.45 -7.24 7.19
N GLU A 310 12.42 -7.37 6.31
CA GLU A 310 13.35 -6.29 6.04
C GLU A 310 12.71 -5.27 5.12
N ARG A 311 12.05 -4.24 5.73
CA ARG A 311 11.98 -2.86 5.21
C ARG A 311 10.75 -2.47 4.41
N PHE A 312 9.82 -2.07 5.16
CA PHE A 312 8.90 -1.02 4.68
C PHE A 312 9.06 0.23 5.55
#